data_7878d5b48e928f54c3223c9a0f980033
#
_entry.id   7878d5b48e928f54c3223c9a0f980033
#
_cell.length_a   1.000
_cell.length_b   1.000
_cell.length_c   1.000
_cell.angle_alpha   90.00
_cell.angle_beta   90.00
_cell.angle_gamma   90.00
#
_symmetry.space_group_name_H-M   'P 1'
#
loop_
_entity.id
_entity.type
_entity.pdbx_description
1 polymer ?
#
loop_
_entity_poly.entity_id
_entity_poly.type
_entity_poly.pdbx_seq_one_letter_code
_entity_poly.pdbx_strand_id
1 'polypeptide(L)'
;MQDIIKNILTRQEDENTKIISLLATSDVHGFYMPWDYSLDMKTDRGGLTRVSSVVKQIREENPNTMLIDCGDLIQGNSMDVFLNRDKFPATEVVNYMGYEILNMGNHEFNFGMETLINIISNYKGVPMMGNLYKENGYRALNGYYIKHFGKIKIGFISLNTPMVRHFEEKRGNLKGYQVTDADIELEKLLEEIPEVDALIGVFHMGDTNENNIANTGTMDLLYNVKRAER
;
A
#
# COMPACT_ATOMS: atom_id res chain seq x y z
N MET A 1 2.02 1.98 -23.51
CA MET A 1 1.38 2.73 -22.39
C MET A 1 0.15 3.52 -22.85
N GLN A 2 0.25 4.36 -23.88
CA GLN A 2 -0.91 5.12 -24.42
C GLN A 2 -2.08 4.23 -24.88
N ASP A 3 -1.81 3.08 -25.50
CA ASP A 3 -2.88 2.17 -25.96
C ASP A 3 -3.57 1.44 -24.82
N ILE A 4 -2.86 1.14 -23.72
CA ILE A 4 -3.46 0.53 -22.52
C ILE A 4 -4.38 1.55 -21.82
N ILE A 5 -3.91 2.78 -21.66
CA ILE A 5 -4.71 3.87 -21.06
C ILE A 5 -5.94 4.11 -21.94
N LYS A 6 -5.78 4.17 -23.27
CA LYS A 6 -6.87 4.36 -24.20
C LYS A 6 -7.93 3.26 -24.14
N ASN A 7 -7.53 1.98 -23.99
CA ASN A 7 -8.46 0.86 -23.85
C ASN A 7 -9.21 0.86 -22.50
N ILE A 8 -8.60 1.35 -21.43
CA ILE A 8 -9.26 1.51 -20.12
C ILE A 8 -10.30 2.64 -20.20
N LEU A 9 -10.00 3.70 -20.90
CA LEU A 9 -10.81 4.94 -20.97
C LEU A 9 -11.92 4.89 -22.03
N THR A 10 -11.94 3.89 -22.91
CA THR A 10 -13.01 3.73 -23.93
C THR A 10 -14.27 3.03 -23.42
N ARG A 11 -14.28 2.52 -22.17
CA ARG A 11 -15.51 2.01 -21.57
C ARG A 11 -16.39 3.20 -21.18
N GLN A 12 -17.61 3.23 -21.72
CA GLN A 12 -18.60 4.25 -21.35
C GLN A 12 -19.46 3.74 -20.18
N GLU A 13 -19.75 4.63 -19.24
CA GLU A 13 -20.77 4.38 -18.23
C GLU A 13 -22.15 4.41 -18.93
N ASP A 14 -23.01 3.49 -18.55
CA ASP A 14 -24.44 3.51 -18.87
C ASP A 14 -25.25 3.61 -17.56
N GLU A 15 -26.57 3.57 -17.65
CA GLU A 15 -27.47 3.69 -16.49
C GLU A 15 -27.23 2.61 -15.42
N ASN A 16 -26.63 1.48 -15.80
CA ASN A 16 -26.41 0.30 -14.95
C ASN A 16 -24.93 0.05 -14.66
N THR A 17 -24.01 0.81 -15.27
CA THR A 17 -22.56 0.56 -15.19
C THR A 17 -21.84 1.79 -14.69
N LYS A 18 -21.03 1.64 -13.65
CA LYS A 18 -20.13 2.65 -13.14
C LYS A 18 -18.68 2.20 -13.27
N ILE A 19 -17.85 3.04 -13.88
CA ILE A 19 -16.43 2.78 -14.00
C ILE A 19 -15.69 3.40 -12.82
N ILE A 20 -14.97 2.59 -12.09
CA ILE A 20 -14.09 3.00 -10.99
C ILE A 20 -12.66 2.64 -11.38
N SER A 21 -11.76 3.62 -11.38
CA SER A 21 -10.35 3.41 -11.66
C SER A 21 -9.56 3.28 -10.35
N LEU A 22 -8.93 2.14 -10.16
CA LEU A 22 -7.98 1.94 -9.07
C LEU A 22 -6.57 1.98 -9.63
N LEU A 23 -5.78 2.95 -9.18
CA LEU A 23 -4.38 3.13 -9.53
C LEU A 23 -3.53 2.72 -8.33
N ALA A 24 -2.51 1.91 -8.57
CA ALA A 24 -1.62 1.44 -7.52
C ALA A 24 -0.16 1.68 -7.89
N THR A 25 0.64 2.03 -6.88
CA THR A 25 2.10 1.97 -6.90
C THR A 25 2.59 0.99 -5.85
N SER A 26 3.78 0.44 -6.04
CA SER A 26 4.48 -0.44 -5.12
C SER A 26 5.97 -0.23 -5.27
N ASP A 27 6.73 -0.49 -4.21
CA ASP A 27 8.19 -0.54 -4.25
C ASP A 27 8.83 0.72 -4.86
N VAL A 28 8.34 1.88 -4.45
CA VAL A 28 8.85 3.17 -4.94
C VAL A 28 10.26 3.44 -4.43
N HIS A 29 10.59 2.99 -3.21
CA HIS A 29 11.93 3.06 -2.64
C HIS A 29 12.62 4.43 -2.78
N GLY A 30 11.88 5.51 -2.48
CA GLY A 30 12.42 6.87 -2.58
C GLY A 30 12.64 7.36 -4.02
N PHE A 31 12.20 6.62 -5.03
CA PHE A 31 12.40 6.97 -6.43
C PHE A 31 11.35 7.98 -6.91
N TYR A 32 11.49 9.24 -6.46
CA TYR A 32 10.49 10.29 -6.75
C TYR A 32 10.76 11.04 -8.05
N MET A 33 12.03 11.26 -8.35
CA MET A 33 12.46 11.90 -9.60
C MET A 33 12.90 10.84 -10.61
N PRO A 34 12.77 11.05 -11.93
CA PRO A 34 13.32 10.17 -12.95
C PRO A 34 14.84 10.37 -13.05
N TRP A 35 15.56 10.02 -11.97
CA TRP A 35 16.99 10.23 -11.79
C TRP A 35 17.64 8.99 -11.21
N ASP A 36 18.67 8.47 -11.85
CA ASP A 36 19.49 7.41 -11.29
C ASP A 36 20.53 8.04 -10.37
N TYR A 37 20.32 7.92 -9.06
CA TYR A 37 21.18 8.53 -8.05
C TYR A 37 22.54 7.86 -7.95
N SER A 38 22.69 6.61 -8.40
CA SER A 38 23.97 5.89 -8.42
C SER A 38 24.86 6.35 -9.56
N LEU A 39 24.26 6.65 -10.70
CA LEU A 39 24.95 7.10 -11.90
C LEU A 39 24.94 8.63 -12.08
N ASP A 40 24.23 9.35 -11.19
CA ASP A 40 24.04 10.81 -11.24
C ASP A 40 23.54 11.30 -12.61
N MET A 41 22.51 10.62 -13.15
CA MET A 41 21.99 10.92 -14.48
C MET A 41 20.47 10.72 -14.60
N LYS A 42 19.87 11.36 -15.59
CA LYS A 42 18.45 11.13 -15.93
C LYS A 42 18.24 9.68 -16.36
N THR A 43 17.11 9.12 -15.95
CA THR A 43 16.68 7.78 -16.36
C THR A 43 15.27 7.79 -16.92
N ASP A 44 14.98 6.84 -17.81
CA ASP A 44 13.63 6.59 -18.31
C ASP A 44 12.81 5.65 -17.43
N ARG A 45 13.39 5.19 -16.32
CA ARG A 45 12.75 4.28 -15.38
C ARG A 45 12.16 5.05 -14.21
N GLY A 46 10.96 4.65 -13.76
CA GLY A 46 10.34 5.07 -12.50
C GLY A 46 10.12 6.57 -12.33
N GLY A 47 10.01 6.96 -11.08
CA GLY A 47 9.82 8.33 -10.63
C GLY A 47 8.35 8.71 -10.43
N LEU A 48 7.98 9.03 -9.18
CA LEU A 48 6.60 9.44 -8.84
C LEU A 48 6.16 10.70 -9.58
N THR A 49 7.08 11.58 -9.98
CA THR A 49 6.76 12.75 -10.80
C THR A 49 6.17 12.37 -12.16
N ARG A 50 6.59 11.24 -12.74
CA ARG A 50 6.00 10.72 -13.99
C ARG A 50 4.65 10.07 -13.72
N VAL A 51 4.54 9.30 -12.65
CA VAL A 51 3.27 8.71 -12.19
C VAL A 51 2.24 9.80 -11.94
N SER A 52 2.63 10.91 -11.29
CA SER A 52 1.76 12.06 -11.02
C SER A 52 1.09 12.61 -12.28
N SER A 53 1.82 12.72 -13.39
CA SER A 53 1.26 13.19 -14.66
C SER A 53 0.19 12.24 -15.21
N VAL A 54 0.42 10.93 -15.11
CA VAL A 54 -0.54 9.90 -15.55
C VAL A 54 -1.79 9.89 -14.65
N VAL A 55 -1.58 9.96 -13.33
CA VAL A 55 -2.67 10.02 -12.35
C VAL A 55 -3.57 11.23 -12.60
N LYS A 56 -2.95 12.40 -12.86
CA LYS A 56 -3.70 13.63 -13.16
C LYS A 56 -4.56 13.46 -14.42
N GLN A 57 -4.01 12.94 -15.50
CA GLN A 57 -4.75 12.68 -16.73
C GLN A 57 -5.93 11.73 -16.48
N ILE A 58 -5.73 10.61 -15.80
CA ILE A 58 -6.79 9.64 -15.53
C ILE A 58 -7.90 10.24 -14.66
N ARG A 59 -7.54 11.07 -13.66
CA ARG A 59 -8.54 11.78 -12.83
C ARG A 59 -9.36 12.81 -13.58
N GLU A 60 -8.77 13.48 -14.57
CA GLU A 60 -9.49 14.40 -15.46
C GLU A 60 -10.52 13.66 -16.33
N GLU A 61 -10.23 12.43 -16.74
CA GLU A 61 -11.09 11.60 -17.57
C GLU A 61 -12.11 10.80 -16.75
N ASN A 62 -11.73 10.35 -15.53
CA ASN A 62 -12.61 9.63 -14.61
C ASN A 62 -12.48 10.16 -13.17
N PRO A 63 -13.45 10.93 -12.68
CA PRO A 63 -13.43 11.44 -11.30
C PRO A 63 -13.59 10.34 -10.24
N ASN A 64 -14.06 9.12 -10.63
CA ASN A 64 -14.12 7.97 -9.73
C ASN A 64 -12.77 7.22 -9.72
N THR A 65 -11.67 7.95 -9.58
CA THR A 65 -10.31 7.40 -9.55
C THR A 65 -9.73 7.45 -8.14
N MET A 66 -9.29 6.31 -7.64
CA MET A 66 -8.58 6.17 -6.38
C MET A 66 -7.13 5.81 -6.62
N LEU A 67 -6.22 6.39 -5.85
CA LEU A 67 -4.78 6.11 -5.89
C LEU A 67 -4.34 5.52 -4.55
N ILE A 68 -3.64 4.38 -4.61
CA ILE A 68 -3.13 3.68 -3.44
C ILE A 68 -1.65 3.36 -3.62
N ASP A 69 -0.93 3.19 -2.50
CA ASP A 69 0.42 2.62 -2.48
C ASP A 69 0.40 1.28 -1.75
N CYS A 70 1.07 0.29 -2.33
CA CYS A 70 1.10 -1.08 -1.80
C CYS A 70 2.26 -1.35 -0.85
N GLY A 71 3.10 -0.35 -0.56
CA GLY A 71 4.21 -0.44 0.39
C GLY A 71 5.59 -0.28 -0.24
N ASP A 72 6.60 -0.22 0.63
CA ASP A 72 8.00 0.03 0.29
C ASP A 72 8.22 1.39 -0.41
N LEU A 73 7.66 2.42 0.21
CA LEU A 73 7.71 3.78 -0.30
C LEU A 73 9.00 4.52 0.13
N ILE A 74 9.42 4.35 1.40
CA ILE A 74 10.29 5.31 2.09
C ILE A 74 11.78 4.96 2.09
N GLN A 75 12.14 3.69 1.97
CA GLN A 75 13.53 3.24 2.04
C GLN A 75 14.16 3.24 0.64
N GLY A 76 15.36 3.81 0.51
CA GLY A 76 16.14 3.80 -0.74
C GLY A 76 16.34 5.19 -1.35
N ASN A 77 17.15 5.27 -2.35
CA ASN A 77 17.50 6.48 -3.12
C ASN A 77 17.81 7.71 -2.24
N SER A 78 18.57 7.49 -1.14
CA SER A 78 19.00 8.51 -0.18
C SER A 78 17.85 9.23 0.55
N MET A 79 16.67 8.65 0.63
CA MET A 79 15.55 9.21 1.40
C MET A 79 15.83 9.23 2.91
N ASP A 80 16.66 8.34 3.39
CA ASP A 80 17.12 8.24 4.78
C ASP A 80 17.80 9.54 5.30
N VAL A 81 18.39 10.36 4.44
CA VAL A 81 18.96 11.66 4.85
C VAL A 81 17.90 12.66 5.35
N PHE A 82 16.63 12.40 5.11
CA PHE A 82 15.51 13.24 5.51
C PHE A 82 14.76 12.75 6.75
N LEU A 83 15.12 11.61 7.34
CA LEU A 83 14.38 10.98 8.45
C LEU A 83 14.20 11.90 9.67
N ASN A 84 15.15 12.79 9.93
CA ASN A 84 15.13 13.73 11.06
C ASN A 84 14.54 15.10 10.70
N ARG A 85 13.86 15.22 9.57
CA ARG A 85 13.21 16.48 9.18
C ARG A 85 11.77 16.50 9.70
N ASP A 86 11.28 17.70 10.05
CA ASP A 86 9.89 17.94 10.48
C ASP A 86 8.87 17.50 9.44
N LYS A 87 9.27 17.56 8.16
CA LYS A 87 8.49 17.08 7.02
C LYS A 87 9.29 16.05 6.24
N PHE A 88 8.78 14.86 6.16
CA PHE A 88 9.39 13.80 5.39
C PHE A 88 8.93 13.89 3.93
N PRO A 89 9.84 13.95 2.94
CA PRO A 89 9.48 14.19 1.54
C PRO A 89 8.47 13.18 0.97
N ALA A 90 8.56 11.90 1.36
CA ALA A 90 7.59 10.90 0.93
C ALA A 90 6.17 11.28 1.31
N THR A 91 5.96 11.66 2.58
CA THR A 91 4.64 12.07 3.09
C THR A 91 4.10 13.29 2.34
N GLU A 92 4.95 14.28 2.06
CA GLU A 92 4.54 15.46 1.28
C GLU A 92 4.14 15.09 -0.15
N VAL A 93 4.90 14.21 -0.81
CA VAL A 93 4.62 13.77 -2.20
C VAL A 93 3.32 12.98 -2.26
N VAL A 94 3.12 11.98 -1.39
CA VAL A 94 1.89 11.17 -1.41
C VAL A 94 0.65 12.01 -1.04
N ASN A 95 0.79 12.97 -0.13
CA ASN A 95 -0.27 13.93 0.19
C ASN A 95 -0.60 14.83 -1.00
N TYR A 96 0.42 15.34 -1.70
CA TYR A 96 0.23 16.17 -2.90
C TYR A 96 -0.45 15.41 -4.03
N MET A 97 -0.05 14.15 -4.26
CA MET A 97 -0.63 13.29 -5.28
C MET A 97 -2.02 12.76 -4.89
N GLY A 98 -2.44 12.91 -3.63
CA GLY A 98 -3.73 12.46 -3.13
C GLY A 98 -3.85 10.94 -3.11
N TYR A 99 -2.83 10.26 -2.59
CA TYR A 99 -2.96 8.85 -2.23
C TYR A 99 -3.99 8.70 -1.11
N GLU A 100 -4.90 7.75 -1.24
CA GLU A 100 -5.94 7.51 -0.24
C GLU A 100 -5.58 6.40 0.73
N ILE A 101 -4.86 5.37 0.27
CA ILE A 101 -4.31 4.30 1.09
C ILE A 101 -2.79 4.30 0.95
N LEU A 102 -2.12 4.13 2.08
CA LEU A 102 -0.70 3.85 2.18
C LEU A 102 -0.54 2.53 2.94
N ASN A 103 -0.32 1.45 2.21
CA ASN A 103 -0.02 0.16 2.82
C ASN A 103 1.44 0.15 3.30
N MET A 104 1.71 -0.48 4.44
CA MET A 104 3.09 -0.66 4.90
C MET A 104 3.71 -1.86 4.21
N GLY A 105 4.87 -1.68 3.61
CA GLY A 105 5.74 -2.75 3.15
C GLY A 105 6.75 -3.17 4.22
N ASN A 106 7.64 -4.08 3.89
CA ASN A 106 8.63 -4.55 4.85
C ASN A 106 9.76 -3.52 5.11
N HIS A 107 10.08 -2.70 4.12
CA HIS A 107 11.11 -1.67 4.26
C HIS A 107 10.65 -0.42 5.04
N GLU A 108 9.37 -0.22 5.27
CA GLU A 108 8.88 0.83 6.16
C GLU A 108 9.40 0.69 7.60
N PHE A 109 9.77 -0.53 8.00
CA PHE A 109 10.27 -0.82 9.35
C PHE A 109 11.78 -0.64 9.53
N ASN A 110 12.54 -0.44 8.47
CA ASN A 110 14.01 -0.39 8.52
C ASN A 110 14.58 0.69 9.45
N PHE A 111 13.82 1.74 9.71
CA PHE A 111 14.21 2.86 10.57
C PHE A 111 13.56 2.85 11.94
N GLY A 112 12.87 1.75 12.29
CA GLY A 112 12.18 1.54 13.55
C GLY A 112 10.79 2.18 13.62
N MET A 113 9.99 1.68 14.57
CA MET A 113 8.58 2.08 14.71
C MET A 113 8.37 3.55 15.05
N GLU A 114 9.25 4.15 15.86
CA GLU A 114 9.14 5.57 16.21
C GLU A 114 9.24 6.45 14.95
N THR A 115 10.22 6.15 14.09
CA THR A 115 10.40 6.86 12.82
C THR A 115 9.22 6.64 11.90
N LEU A 116 8.75 5.40 11.76
CA LEU A 116 7.58 5.10 10.92
C LEU A 116 6.34 5.87 11.39
N ILE A 117 6.02 5.82 12.67
CA ILE A 117 4.86 6.54 13.23
C ILE A 117 4.98 8.05 13.00
N ASN A 118 6.17 8.63 13.16
CA ASN A 118 6.40 10.05 12.87
C ASN A 118 6.13 10.38 11.39
N ILE A 119 6.64 9.56 10.46
CA ILE A 119 6.44 9.74 9.01
C ILE A 119 4.96 9.71 8.65
N ILE A 120 4.22 8.69 9.12
CA ILE A 120 2.81 8.52 8.77
C ILE A 120 1.87 9.45 9.54
N SER A 121 2.30 10.06 10.65
CA SER A 121 1.47 10.98 11.45
C SER A 121 0.98 12.20 10.65
N ASN A 122 1.74 12.63 9.66
CA ASN A 122 1.41 13.74 8.77
C ASN A 122 0.74 13.29 7.46
N TYR A 123 0.47 12.01 7.29
CA TYR A 123 -0.22 11.48 6.12
C TYR A 123 -1.72 11.80 6.20
N LYS A 124 -2.29 12.30 5.09
CA LYS A 124 -3.69 12.75 5.02
C LYS A 124 -4.67 11.64 4.65
N GLY A 125 -4.18 10.54 4.11
CA GLY A 125 -4.98 9.36 3.79
C GLY A 125 -5.01 8.35 4.93
N VAL A 126 -5.20 7.08 4.61
CA VAL A 126 -5.34 5.97 5.56
C VAL A 126 -4.09 5.10 5.53
N PRO A 127 -3.22 5.17 6.55
CA PRO A 127 -2.14 4.21 6.70
C PRO A 127 -2.72 2.86 7.13
N MET A 128 -2.32 1.79 6.45
CA MET A 128 -2.90 0.46 6.63
C MET A 128 -1.83 -0.60 6.82
N MET A 129 -2.07 -1.51 7.76
CA MET A 129 -1.43 -2.81 7.92
C MET A 129 -2.22 -3.62 8.94
N GLY A 130 -3.02 -4.58 8.48
CA GLY A 130 -3.92 -5.34 9.34
C GLY A 130 -3.22 -6.23 10.37
N ASN A 131 -2.08 -6.77 10.01
CA ASN A 131 -1.33 -7.69 10.87
C ASN A 131 -0.23 -7.03 11.72
N LEU A 132 -0.32 -5.72 11.98
CA LEU A 132 0.57 -5.00 12.92
C LEU A 132 -0.16 -4.69 14.22
N TYR A 133 0.39 -5.15 15.34
CA TYR A 133 -0.19 -4.98 16.67
C TYR A 133 0.80 -4.31 17.63
N LYS A 134 0.24 -3.53 18.56
CA LYS A 134 0.97 -3.06 19.75
C LYS A 134 1.09 -4.18 20.78
N GLU A 135 2.05 -4.11 21.70
CA GLU A 135 2.21 -5.08 22.81
C GLU A 135 0.95 -5.22 23.68
N ASN A 136 0.11 -4.18 23.74
CA ASN A 136 -1.15 -4.24 24.49
C ASN A 136 -2.29 -4.98 23.76
N GLY A 137 -2.01 -5.58 22.59
CA GLY A 137 -2.96 -6.36 21.80
C GLY A 137 -3.88 -5.58 20.88
N TYR A 138 -3.76 -4.25 20.82
CA TYR A 138 -4.54 -3.45 19.87
C TYR A 138 -3.82 -3.37 18.51
N ARG A 139 -4.58 -3.46 17.43
CA ARG A 139 -4.05 -3.23 16.07
C ARG A 139 -3.47 -1.82 16.00
N ALA A 140 -2.26 -1.70 15.43
CA ALA A 140 -1.50 -0.44 15.41
C ALA A 140 -1.95 0.51 14.30
N LEU A 141 -2.36 -0.05 13.15
CA LEU A 141 -2.85 0.67 11.98
C LEU A 141 -4.20 0.09 11.53
N ASN A 142 -4.84 0.71 10.56
CA ASN A 142 -6.11 0.22 10.03
C ASN A 142 -5.90 -1.11 9.30
N GLY A 143 -6.72 -2.12 9.59
CA GLY A 143 -6.68 -3.42 8.90
C GLY A 143 -7.54 -3.41 7.63
N TYR A 144 -8.61 -2.61 7.63
CA TYR A 144 -9.46 -2.41 6.46
C TYR A 144 -9.90 -0.95 6.32
N TYR A 145 -10.33 -0.60 5.12
CA TYR A 145 -10.92 0.70 4.77
C TYR A 145 -12.07 0.49 3.79
N ILE A 146 -13.13 1.30 3.88
CA ILE A 146 -14.27 1.25 2.96
C ILE A 146 -14.37 2.59 2.23
N LYS A 147 -14.27 2.55 0.90
CA LYS A 147 -14.48 3.69 0.02
C LYS A 147 -15.87 3.65 -0.60
N HIS A 148 -16.54 4.79 -0.57
CA HIS A 148 -17.85 4.97 -1.19
C HIS A 148 -17.72 5.72 -2.53
N PHE A 149 -18.23 5.12 -3.61
CA PHE A 149 -18.42 5.73 -4.91
C PHE A 149 -19.91 5.88 -5.20
N GLY A 150 -20.53 6.90 -4.58
CA GLY A 150 -21.99 7.02 -4.52
C GLY A 150 -22.59 5.92 -3.66
N LYS A 151 -23.39 5.01 -4.26
CA LYS A 151 -23.99 3.87 -3.55
C LYS A 151 -23.07 2.65 -3.48
N ILE A 152 -22.05 2.58 -4.31
CA ILE A 152 -21.13 1.44 -4.39
C ILE A 152 -20.10 1.56 -3.24
N LYS A 153 -19.94 0.49 -2.48
CA LYS A 153 -18.97 0.35 -1.40
C LYS A 153 -17.85 -0.61 -1.83
N ILE A 154 -16.62 -0.14 -1.82
CA ILE A 154 -15.46 -1.00 -2.06
C ILE A 154 -14.68 -1.10 -0.76
N GLY A 155 -14.50 -2.34 -0.28
CA GLY A 155 -13.68 -2.66 0.86
C GLY A 155 -12.23 -2.92 0.43
N PHE A 156 -11.28 -2.48 1.27
CA PHE A 156 -9.86 -2.75 1.12
C PHE A 156 -9.37 -3.42 2.40
N ILE A 157 -8.69 -4.55 2.27
CA ILE A 157 -8.01 -5.24 3.38
C ILE A 157 -6.51 -5.15 3.13
N SER A 158 -5.75 -4.83 4.17
CA SER A 158 -4.31 -4.62 4.09
C SER A 158 -3.56 -5.64 4.94
N LEU A 159 -2.54 -6.23 4.35
CA LEU A 159 -1.58 -7.11 5.03
C LEU A 159 -0.16 -6.88 4.52
N ASN A 160 0.79 -7.20 5.38
CA ASN A 160 2.20 -7.28 5.01
C ASN A 160 2.73 -8.70 5.28
N THR A 161 3.81 -9.06 4.60
CA THR A 161 4.48 -10.32 4.84
C THR A 161 4.85 -10.48 6.32
N PRO A 162 4.53 -11.61 6.96
CA PRO A 162 4.97 -11.88 8.32
C PRO A 162 6.49 -12.03 8.44
N MET A 163 7.21 -12.08 7.32
CA MET A 163 8.68 -12.11 7.28
C MET A 163 9.33 -10.86 7.86
N VAL A 164 8.61 -9.75 7.98
CA VAL A 164 9.07 -8.53 8.69
C VAL A 164 9.63 -8.89 10.08
N ARG A 165 9.05 -9.86 10.79
CA ARG A 165 9.58 -10.36 12.08
C ARG A 165 11.03 -10.85 11.95
N HIS A 166 11.31 -11.63 10.91
CA HIS A 166 12.65 -12.18 10.68
C HIS A 166 13.67 -11.11 10.31
N PHE A 167 13.24 -10.07 9.60
CA PHE A 167 14.12 -9.02 9.12
C PHE A 167 14.44 -7.99 10.21
N GLU A 168 13.45 -7.64 11.04
CA GLU A 168 13.49 -6.42 11.86
C GLU A 168 13.50 -6.67 13.37
N GLU A 169 13.04 -7.84 13.85
CA GLU A 169 12.97 -8.12 15.31
C GLU A 169 14.36 -8.12 15.95
N LYS A 170 15.34 -8.81 15.35
CA LYS A 170 16.72 -8.87 15.87
C LYS A 170 17.42 -7.51 15.85
N ARG A 171 16.97 -6.60 14.97
CA ARG A 171 17.47 -5.22 14.88
C ARG A 171 16.83 -4.31 15.92
N GLY A 172 15.79 -4.76 16.61
CA GLY A 172 15.02 -3.97 17.57
C GLY A 172 14.07 -2.95 16.92
N ASN A 173 13.88 -3.03 15.61
CA ASN A 173 13.06 -2.07 14.87
C ASN A 173 11.55 -2.23 15.13
N LEU A 174 11.11 -3.38 15.68
CA LEU A 174 9.73 -3.66 16.08
C LEU A 174 9.44 -3.42 17.56
N LYS A 175 10.34 -2.74 18.29
CA LYS A 175 10.16 -2.53 19.72
C LYS A 175 8.79 -1.96 20.09
N GLY A 176 8.04 -2.64 20.94
CA GLY A 176 6.68 -2.27 21.35
C GLY A 176 5.58 -2.73 20.38
N TYR A 177 5.95 -3.47 19.34
CA TYR A 177 5.03 -3.96 18.30
C TYR A 177 5.34 -5.39 17.89
N GLN A 178 4.35 -6.03 17.30
CA GLN A 178 4.47 -7.38 16.74
C GLN A 178 3.72 -7.47 15.41
N VAL A 179 4.24 -8.26 14.48
CA VAL A 179 3.57 -8.62 13.23
C VAL A 179 3.01 -10.02 13.37
N THR A 180 1.72 -10.22 13.15
CA THR A 180 1.04 -11.52 13.26
C THR A 180 1.05 -12.27 11.92
N ASP A 181 0.62 -13.54 11.94
CA ASP A 181 0.53 -14.37 10.75
C ASP A 181 -0.58 -13.85 9.82
N ALA A 182 -0.29 -13.80 8.53
CA ALA A 182 -1.15 -13.14 7.55
C ALA A 182 -2.46 -13.91 7.30
N ASP A 183 -2.44 -15.23 7.34
CA ASP A 183 -3.62 -16.10 7.16
C ASP A 183 -4.62 -15.92 8.30
N ILE A 184 -4.14 -15.98 9.55
CA ILE A 184 -4.98 -15.77 10.74
C ILE A 184 -5.59 -14.36 10.72
N GLU A 185 -4.80 -13.38 10.32
CA GLU A 185 -5.27 -11.99 10.31
C GLU A 185 -6.24 -11.71 9.15
N LEU A 186 -6.04 -12.34 7.99
CA LEU A 186 -6.99 -12.22 6.88
C LEU A 186 -8.36 -12.76 7.27
N GLU A 187 -8.43 -13.92 7.94
CA GLU A 187 -9.70 -14.48 8.42
C GLU A 187 -10.43 -13.51 9.36
N LYS A 188 -9.71 -12.92 10.32
CA LYS A 188 -10.29 -11.92 11.25
C LYS A 188 -10.81 -10.69 10.50
N LEU A 189 -10.03 -10.16 9.55
CA LEU A 189 -10.41 -8.98 8.79
C LEU A 189 -11.63 -9.23 7.90
N LEU A 190 -11.75 -10.43 7.34
CA LEU A 190 -12.93 -10.85 6.59
C LEU A 190 -14.19 -10.96 7.46
N GLU A 191 -14.04 -11.23 8.76
CA GLU A 191 -15.14 -11.22 9.72
C GLU A 191 -15.47 -9.82 10.22
N GLU A 192 -14.45 -8.98 10.40
CA GLU A 192 -14.58 -7.61 10.91
C GLU A 192 -15.16 -6.64 9.87
N ILE A 193 -14.81 -6.80 8.59
CA ILE A 193 -15.23 -5.86 7.55
C ILE A 193 -16.74 -5.97 7.30
N PRO A 194 -17.48 -4.85 7.31
CA PRO A 194 -18.89 -4.85 6.95
C PRO A 194 -19.12 -5.31 5.51
N GLU A 195 -20.36 -5.60 5.16
CA GLU A 195 -20.78 -5.97 3.80
C GLU A 195 -20.44 -4.84 2.81
N VAL A 196 -19.78 -5.22 1.72
CA VAL A 196 -19.34 -4.33 0.63
C VAL A 196 -19.69 -4.95 -0.73
N ASP A 197 -19.80 -4.13 -1.76
CA ASP A 197 -20.11 -4.57 -3.11
C ASP A 197 -18.91 -5.23 -3.81
N ALA A 198 -17.70 -4.84 -3.42
CA ALA A 198 -16.44 -5.45 -3.86
C ALA A 198 -15.38 -5.38 -2.76
N LEU A 199 -14.52 -6.40 -2.70
CA LEU A 199 -13.42 -6.48 -1.73
C LEU A 199 -12.09 -6.61 -2.46
N ILE A 200 -11.10 -5.80 -2.05
CA ILE A 200 -9.77 -5.73 -2.65
C ILE A 200 -8.72 -5.97 -1.57
N GLY A 201 -7.83 -6.94 -1.81
CA GLY A 201 -6.63 -7.13 -1.00
C GLY A 201 -5.52 -6.17 -1.43
N VAL A 202 -4.96 -5.45 -0.47
CA VAL A 202 -3.77 -4.60 -0.64
C VAL A 202 -2.66 -5.22 0.19
N PHE A 203 -1.93 -6.15 -0.44
CA PHE A 203 -0.95 -6.98 0.25
C PHE A 203 0.46 -6.65 -0.21
N HIS A 204 1.37 -6.51 0.75
CA HIS A 204 2.79 -6.38 0.47
C HIS A 204 3.50 -7.67 0.86
N MET A 205 3.55 -8.61 -0.06
CA MET A 205 4.18 -9.93 0.09
C MET A 205 4.43 -10.54 -1.29
N GLY A 206 5.28 -11.57 -1.38
CA GLY A 206 5.50 -12.29 -2.62
C GLY A 206 4.22 -12.91 -3.19
N ASP A 207 4.24 -13.29 -4.46
CA ASP A 207 3.17 -14.09 -5.09
C ASP A 207 3.18 -15.53 -4.54
N THR A 208 4.37 -16.07 -4.27
CA THR A 208 4.60 -17.39 -3.67
C THR A 208 5.22 -17.27 -2.28
N ASN A 209 5.22 -18.37 -1.53
CA ASN A 209 5.77 -18.42 -0.18
C ASN A 209 7.25 -18.02 -0.13
N GLU A 210 7.57 -17.05 0.72
CA GLU A 210 8.93 -16.55 0.92
C GLU A 210 9.74 -17.54 1.73
N ASN A 211 10.95 -17.85 1.26
CA ASN A 211 11.88 -18.77 1.93
C ASN A 211 11.25 -20.13 2.29
N ASN A 212 10.29 -20.61 1.52
CA ASN A 212 9.50 -21.83 1.79
C ASN A 212 8.73 -21.83 3.12
N ILE A 213 8.41 -20.64 3.65
CA ILE A 213 7.59 -20.50 4.85
C ILE A 213 6.12 -20.39 4.41
N ALA A 214 5.28 -21.28 4.89
CA ALA A 214 3.86 -21.32 4.54
C ALA A 214 3.14 -20.00 4.90
N ASN A 215 2.15 -19.64 4.08
CA ASN A 215 1.29 -18.45 4.26
C ASN A 215 2.03 -17.10 4.26
N THR A 216 3.18 -17.04 3.57
CA THR A 216 3.91 -15.78 3.34
C THR A 216 3.76 -15.28 1.90
N GLY A 217 3.12 -16.06 1.03
CA GLY A 217 2.81 -15.69 -0.35
C GLY A 217 1.32 -15.42 -0.57
N THR A 218 1.01 -14.46 -1.42
CA THR A 218 -0.36 -14.02 -1.71
C THR A 218 -1.24 -15.15 -2.26
N MET A 219 -0.69 -15.98 -3.16
CA MET A 219 -1.46 -17.07 -3.78
C MET A 219 -1.81 -18.15 -2.75
N ASP A 220 -0.86 -18.57 -1.93
CA ASP A 220 -1.12 -19.56 -0.88
C ASP A 220 -2.10 -19.03 0.17
N LEU A 221 -1.98 -17.75 0.52
CA LEU A 221 -2.88 -17.07 1.43
C LEU A 221 -4.33 -17.10 0.90
N LEU A 222 -4.54 -16.73 -0.35
CA LEU A 222 -5.87 -16.67 -0.96
C LEU A 222 -6.49 -18.07 -1.16
N TYR A 223 -5.69 -19.09 -1.50
CA TYR A 223 -6.18 -20.46 -1.64
C TYR A 223 -6.56 -21.12 -0.32
N ASN A 224 -5.89 -20.76 0.77
CA ASN A 224 -6.10 -21.37 2.08
C ASN A 224 -7.24 -20.73 2.88
N VAL A 225 -7.64 -19.51 2.55
CA VAL A 225 -8.72 -18.81 3.26
C VAL A 225 -10.08 -19.19 2.69
N LYS A 226 -10.86 -19.92 3.50
CA LYS A 226 -12.18 -20.49 3.12
C LYS A 226 -13.24 -19.49 2.63
N ARG A 227 -13.03 -18.19 2.76
CA ARG A 227 -13.97 -17.11 2.41
C ARG A 227 -13.66 -16.38 1.11
N ALA A 228 -12.53 -16.67 0.47
CA ALA A 228 -12.22 -16.17 -0.87
C ALA A 228 -13.17 -16.70 -1.98
N GLU A 229 -14.09 -17.59 -1.61
CA GLU A 229 -15.10 -18.20 -2.50
C GLU A 229 -16.47 -17.46 -2.52
N ARG A 230 -16.57 -16.24 -1.94
CA ARG A 230 -17.84 -15.50 -1.92
C ARG A 230 -17.84 -14.30 -2.85
#